data_051dfa035f26258eb29c062fe5c144ce
#
_entry.id   051dfa035f26258eb29c062fe5c144ce
#
_cell.length_a   1.000
_cell.length_b   1.000
_cell.length_c   1.000
_cell.angle_alpha   90.00
_cell.angle_beta   90.00
_cell.angle_gamma   90.00
#
_symmetry.space_group_name_H-M   'P 1'
#
loop_
_entity.id
_entity.type
_entity.pdbx_description
1 polymer ?
#
loop_
_entity_poly.entity_id
_entity_poly.type
_entity_poly.pdbx_seq_one_letter_code
_entity_poly.pdbx_strand_id
1 'polypeptide(L)'
;MTMGEAIKSPDEVSATLEQAYYELMTEARLARVGLKERQETAPIVARYEALYTKRQIEALRGEMEQAGGDGERREELTRLHNALLEGYVEARVAALDDEVVSSFAAATTEIDGETYPFHALTPAISITADAARRERLFDGVVNVVEPRNALLGRLRQETERTMAELGYASYYDFYAAVKRVDYPRFAAVVTDALEKTDALYERHVAPWVQEEVGRPLDGLSSAHTYWLRRNQVPAHLFPKDRMAEALRASLTAMGVNLDAQDNILIDAEDRPSKNPRACVFPARVPGEVHLIIKPTGGKGDYDAFFHEAGHAEHYANTDPALPFAFRMLAASMAQPELFSYLMENLVNDPAWLETYLGLAPADARFVAYRAALSDLMLFRRYCAKYLYEYTYFTQGGDGPGLYAGNLRHYTGFAYPPALWQYDRDAGFYAADYLRAWFGHAQVVTALRARYGVQWWGGKRAGMAVRALWRRGVRPEIEDIVRELGATPWDAAALAGYYDGRLAR
;
A
#
# COMPACT_ATOMS: atom_id res chain seq x y z
N MET A 1 27.67 1.43 35.91
CA MET A 1 26.46 0.64 36.11
C MET A 1 25.28 1.56 35.84
N THR A 2 24.81 1.62 34.62
CA THR A 2 23.54 2.26 34.27
C THR A 2 22.44 1.51 35.00
N MET A 3 21.66 2.19 35.83
CA MET A 3 20.45 1.63 36.43
C MET A 3 19.61 1.10 35.27
N GLY A 4 19.43 -0.23 35.21
CA GLY A 4 18.61 -0.84 34.18
C GLY A 4 17.21 -0.23 34.24
N GLU A 5 16.78 0.32 33.12
CA GLU A 5 15.42 0.86 33.00
C GLU A 5 14.40 -0.19 33.43
N ALA A 6 13.39 0.26 34.17
CA ALA A 6 12.34 -0.63 34.67
C ALA A 6 11.55 -1.21 33.49
N ILE A 7 11.23 -2.50 33.57
CA ILE A 7 10.30 -3.14 32.61
C ILE A 7 8.95 -2.47 32.76
N LYS A 8 8.39 -2.03 31.62
CA LYS A 8 7.05 -1.42 31.55
C LYS A 8 5.98 -2.52 31.53
N SER A 9 4.89 -2.29 32.23
CA SER A 9 3.67 -3.10 32.11
C SER A 9 3.07 -2.98 30.70
N PRO A 10 2.21 -3.91 30.27
CA PRO A 10 1.55 -3.85 28.97
C PRO A 10 0.80 -2.52 28.73
N ASP A 11 0.15 -1.97 29.74
CA ASP A 11 -0.59 -0.72 29.63
C ASP A 11 0.35 0.48 29.49
N GLU A 12 1.49 0.47 30.19
CA GLU A 12 2.54 1.48 30.00
C GLU A 12 3.22 1.38 28.64
N VAL A 13 3.41 0.17 28.10
CA VAL A 13 3.91 -0.07 26.73
C VAL A 13 2.92 0.50 25.72
N SER A 14 1.63 0.17 25.87
CA SER A 14 0.57 0.69 25.00
C SER A 14 0.54 2.22 24.97
N ALA A 15 0.52 2.86 26.12
CA ALA A 15 0.49 4.32 26.23
C ALA A 15 1.78 4.98 25.66
N THR A 16 2.95 4.36 25.90
CA THR A 16 4.22 4.85 25.40
C THR A 16 4.32 4.72 23.87
N LEU A 17 3.87 3.60 23.30
CA LEU A 17 3.80 3.42 21.86
C LEU A 17 2.82 4.41 21.21
N GLU A 18 1.63 4.61 21.77
CA GLU A 18 0.65 5.58 21.26
C GLU A 18 1.26 6.98 21.19
N GLN A 19 2.00 7.40 22.23
CA GLN A 19 2.68 8.69 22.23
C GLN A 19 3.82 8.75 21.20
N ALA A 20 4.62 7.70 21.09
CA ALA A 20 5.70 7.63 20.10
C ALA A 20 5.16 7.70 18.66
N TYR A 21 4.10 6.97 18.36
CA TYR A 21 3.43 7.03 17.05
C TYR A 21 2.89 8.41 16.74
N TYR A 22 2.25 9.06 17.73
CA TYR A 22 1.76 10.44 17.57
C TYR A 22 2.88 11.41 17.19
N GLU A 23 4.00 11.35 17.88
CA GLU A 23 5.13 12.26 17.63
C GLU A 23 5.79 11.98 16.27
N LEU A 24 5.98 10.69 15.92
CA LEU A 24 6.55 10.28 14.63
C LEU A 24 5.64 10.68 13.46
N MET A 25 4.33 10.44 13.56
CA MET A 25 3.36 10.81 12.53
C MET A 25 3.29 12.33 12.36
N THR A 26 3.32 13.08 13.47
CA THR A 26 3.31 14.55 13.44
C THR A 26 4.56 15.09 12.75
N GLU A 27 5.74 14.56 13.10
CA GLU A 27 7.01 14.96 12.51
C GLU A 27 7.05 14.69 11.00
N ALA A 28 6.68 13.46 10.61
CA ALA A 28 6.62 13.06 9.21
C ALA A 28 5.64 13.91 8.41
N ARG A 29 4.47 14.20 8.99
CA ARG A 29 3.46 15.07 8.37
C ARG A 29 3.98 16.48 8.13
N LEU A 30 4.59 17.12 9.15
CA LEU A 30 5.10 18.50 9.03
C LEU A 30 6.11 18.64 7.90
N ALA A 31 7.02 17.67 7.74
CA ALA A 31 7.95 17.64 6.62
C ALA A 31 7.21 17.39 5.29
N ARG A 32 6.25 16.45 5.27
CA ARG A 32 5.49 16.08 4.08
C ARG A 32 4.69 17.23 3.49
N VAL A 33 4.06 18.03 4.34
CA VAL A 33 3.25 19.20 3.93
C VAL A 33 4.08 20.46 3.69
N GLY A 34 5.40 20.41 3.86
CA GLY A 34 6.31 21.52 3.63
C GLY A 34 6.27 22.60 4.71
N LEU A 35 5.81 22.27 5.91
CA LEU A 35 5.86 23.13 7.10
C LEU A 35 7.18 22.97 7.87
N LYS A 36 7.94 21.93 7.57
CA LYS A 36 9.30 21.69 8.01
C LYS A 36 10.18 21.42 6.80
N GLU A 37 11.42 21.90 6.81
CA GLU A 37 12.34 21.75 5.69
C GLU A 37 12.77 20.29 5.48
N ARG A 38 12.94 19.56 6.59
CA ARG A 38 13.29 18.13 6.59
C ARG A 38 12.68 17.42 7.81
N GLN A 39 12.52 16.11 7.66
CA GLN A 39 12.06 15.23 8.73
C GLN A 39 13.21 14.94 9.72
N GLU A 40 12.93 15.00 11.02
CA GLU A 40 13.89 14.75 12.10
C GLU A 40 13.33 13.71 13.08
N THR A 41 13.30 12.44 12.69
CA THR A 41 12.74 11.34 13.51
C THR A 41 13.73 10.79 14.53
N ALA A 42 15.04 10.84 14.26
CA ALA A 42 16.05 10.25 15.14
C ALA A 42 15.98 10.75 16.62
N PRO A 43 15.77 12.03 16.92
CA PRO A 43 15.61 12.48 18.31
C PRO A 43 14.32 11.94 18.97
N ILE A 44 13.29 11.68 18.19
CA ILE A 44 12.03 11.08 18.68
C ILE A 44 12.29 9.62 19.03
N VAL A 45 12.82 8.84 18.08
CA VAL A 45 13.14 7.41 18.28
C VAL A 45 14.05 7.23 19.51
N ALA A 46 15.08 8.07 19.68
CA ALA A 46 15.98 8.00 20.82
C ALA A 46 15.28 8.16 22.19
N ARG A 47 14.19 8.94 22.27
CA ARG A 47 13.40 9.06 23.51
C ARG A 47 12.66 7.79 23.89
N TYR A 48 12.38 6.93 22.92
CA TYR A 48 11.58 5.71 23.08
C TYR A 48 12.42 4.42 22.94
N GLU A 49 13.75 4.52 22.83
CA GLU A 49 14.64 3.36 22.63
C GLU A 49 14.51 2.28 23.71
N ALA A 50 14.17 2.70 24.94
CA ALA A 50 13.92 1.79 26.07
C ALA A 50 12.77 0.79 25.84
N LEU A 51 11.83 1.11 24.94
CA LEU A 51 10.77 0.16 24.52
C LEU A 51 11.34 -0.98 23.70
N TYR A 52 12.31 -0.70 22.84
CA TYR A 52 12.80 -1.63 21.81
C TYR A 52 13.99 -2.44 22.33
N THR A 53 13.77 -3.15 23.47
CA THR A 53 14.78 -4.02 24.10
C THR A 53 14.32 -5.46 24.15
N LYS A 54 15.25 -6.42 24.04
CA LYS A 54 14.93 -7.85 24.19
C LYS A 54 14.22 -8.14 25.50
N ARG A 55 14.64 -7.47 26.60
CA ARG A 55 14.06 -7.64 27.94
C ARG A 55 12.57 -7.22 27.96
N GLN A 56 12.21 -6.12 27.29
CA GLN A 56 10.82 -5.68 27.22
C GLN A 56 9.97 -6.59 26.34
N ILE A 57 10.54 -7.07 25.21
CA ILE A 57 9.89 -8.04 24.31
C ILE A 57 9.59 -9.36 25.06
N GLU A 58 10.58 -9.89 25.82
CA GLU A 58 10.42 -11.11 26.61
C GLU A 58 9.39 -10.93 27.74
N ALA A 59 9.35 -9.78 28.40
CA ALA A 59 8.36 -9.47 29.40
C ALA A 59 6.93 -9.52 28.83
N LEU A 60 6.68 -8.90 27.66
CA LEU A 60 5.38 -8.98 26.99
C LEU A 60 5.03 -10.41 26.56
N ARG A 61 6.00 -11.21 26.13
CA ARG A 61 5.79 -12.63 25.82
C ARG A 61 5.30 -13.40 27.05
N GLY A 62 5.90 -13.16 28.22
CA GLY A 62 5.44 -13.74 29.48
C GLY A 62 3.99 -13.36 29.83
N GLU A 63 3.61 -12.10 29.61
CA GLU A 63 2.22 -11.65 29.82
C GLU A 63 1.24 -12.31 28.84
N MET A 64 1.64 -12.50 27.57
CA MET A 64 0.82 -13.24 26.58
C MET A 64 0.57 -14.69 26.98
N GLU A 65 1.57 -15.36 27.57
CA GLU A 65 1.44 -16.74 28.07
C GLU A 65 0.49 -16.80 29.28
N GLN A 66 0.54 -15.80 30.16
CA GLN A 66 -0.33 -15.70 31.36
C GLN A 66 -1.77 -15.31 31.00
N ALA A 67 -2.02 -14.60 29.91
CA ALA A 67 -3.36 -14.21 29.47
C ALA A 67 -4.29 -15.41 29.19
N GLY A 68 -3.75 -16.60 28.99
CA GLY A 68 -4.49 -17.86 28.98
C GLY A 68 -5.64 -17.91 27.97
N GLY A 69 -6.88 -18.10 28.49
CA GLY A 69 -8.09 -18.22 27.66
C GLY A 69 -8.75 -16.91 27.26
N ASP A 70 -8.26 -15.73 27.70
CA ASP A 70 -8.77 -14.43 27.24
C ASP A 70 -8.20 -14.10 25.85
N GLY A 71 -8.94 -14.50 24.82
CA GLY A 71 -8.53 -14.34 23.44
C GLY A 71 -8.34 -12.87 23.04
N GLU A 72 -9.13 -11.95 23.58
CA GLU A 72 -9.03 -10.51 23.26
C GLU A 72 -7.79 -9.88 23.88
N ARG A 73 -7.54 -10.13 25.16
CA ARG A 73 -6.33 -9.63 25.83
C ARG A 73 -5.07 -10.22 25.23
N ARG A 74 -5.07 -11.49 24.89
CA ARG A 74 -3.94 -12.14 24.23
C ARG A 74 -3.66 -11.54 22.86
N GLU A 75 -4.70 -11.25 22.07
CA GLU A 75 -4.55 -10.59 20.76
C GLU A 75 -3.99 -9.17 20.91
N GLU A 76 -4.47 -8.39 21.87
CA GLU A 76 -3.94 -7.06 22.20
C GLU A 76 -2.44 -7.14 22.51
N LEU A 77 -2.05 -8.02 23.44
CA LEU A 77 -0.67 -8.23 23.83
C LEU A 77 0.21 -8.70 22.66
N THR A 78 -0.34 -9.56 21.79
CA THR A 78 0.36 -10.01 20.56
C THR A 78 0.70 -8.83 19.66
N ARG A 79 -0.22 -7.89 19.46
CA ARG A 79 0.01 -6.71 18.63
C ARG A 79 1.04 -5.76 19.22
N LEU A 80 0.97 -5.54 20.53
CA LEU A 80 2.00 -4.76 21.24
C LEU A 80 3.38 -5.44 21.13
N HIS A 81 3.44 -6.76 21.34
CA HIS A 81 4.67 -7.52 21.20
C HIS A 81 5.24 -7.44 19.78
N ASN A 82 4.41 -7.59 18.75
CA ASN A 82 4.84 -7.48 17.35
C ASN A 82 5.36 -6.08 17.02
N ALA A 83 4.70 -5.02 17.51
CA ALA A 83 5.17 -3.65 17.35
C ALA A 83 6.56 -3.44 18.00
N LEU A 84 6.83 -4.08 19.14
CA LEU A 84 8.16 -4.02 19.75
C LEU A 84 9.20 -4.83 18.96
N LEU A 85 8.82 -5.97 18.36
CA LEU A 85 9.71 -6.74 17.49
C LEU A 85 10.13 -5.94 16.26
N GLU A 86 9.16 -5.34 15.57
CA GLU A 86 9.42 -4.50 14.40
C GLU A 86 10.25 -3.28 14.77
N GLY A 87 9.86 -2.55 15.82
CA GLY A 87 10.62 -1.40 16.31
C GLY A 87 12.04 -1.74 16.78
N TYR A 88 12.27 -2.96 17.31
CA TYR A 88 13.62 -3.43 17.63
C TYR A 88 14.48 -3.58 16.38
N VAL A 89 13.91 -4.12 15.30
CA VAL A 89 14.62 -4.27 14.02
C VAL A 89 14.87 -2.89 13.40
N GLU A 90 13.85 -2.06 13.29
CA GLU A 90 13.93 -0.71 12.73
C GLU A 90 14.97 0.16 13.42
N ALA A 91 14.98 0.18 14.75
CA ALA A 91 15.94 0.98 15.52
C ALA A 91 17.40 0.57 15.26
N ARG A 92 17.67 -0.71 14.94
CA ARG A 92 19.03 -1.19 14.68
C ARG A 92 19.50 -0.96 13.27
N VAL A 93 18.60 -0.92 12.32
CA VAL A 93 18.94 -0.68 10.91
C VAL A 93 18.79 0.78 10.50
N ALA A 94 18.25 1.64 11.36
CA ALA A 94 17.90 3.03 11.06
C ALA A 94 19.06 3.83 10.41
N ALA A 95 20.25 3.73 10.93
CA ALA A 95 21.41 4.46 10.38
C ALA A 95 21.77 4.01 8.96
N LEU A 96 21.61 2.71 8.68
CA LEU A 96 21.87 2.15 7.35
C LEU A 96 20.73 2.46 6.38
N ASP A 97 19.50 2.50 6.88
CA ASP A 97 18.33 2.95 6.10
C ASP A 97 18.46 4.43 5.71
N ASP A 98 18.87 5.29 6.64
CA ASP A 98 19.18 6.70 6.37
C ASP A 98 20.31 6.85 5.32
N GLU A 99 21.34 5.99 5.33
CA GLU A 99 22.40 5.95 4.31
C GLU A 99 21.80 5.61 2.93
N VAL A 100 20.90 4.62 2.87
CA VAL A 100 20.18 4.23 1.64
C VAL A 100 19.35 5.40 1.11
N VAL A 101 18.48 5.96 1.95
CA VAL A 101 17.58 7.07 1.58
C VAL A 101 18.39 8.28 1.08
N SER A 102 19.43 8.67 1.81
CA SER A 102 20.30 9.79 1.43
C SER A 102 21.06 9.54 0.13
N SER A 103 21.52 8.31 -0.09
CA SER A 103 22.21 7.92 -1.33
C SER A 103 21.31 8.08 -2.56
N PHE A 104 20.04 7.70 -2.47
CA PHE A 104 19.08 7.88 -3.56
C PHE A 104 18.63 9.33 -3.71
N ALA A 105 18.44 10.06 -2.61
CA ALA A 105 18.03 11.47 -2.64
C ALA A 105 19.05 12.37 -3.34
N ALA A 106 20.35 12.09 -3.14
CA ALA A 106 21.45 12.84 -3.75
C ALA A 106 21.78 12.38 -5.19
N ALA A 107 21.19 11.26 -5.64
CA ALA A 107 21.57 10.67 -6.92
C ALA A 107 21.07 11.48 -8.12
N THR A 108 21.94 11.60 -9.12
CA THR A 108 21.63 12.18 -10.43
C THR A 108 22.14 11.26 -11.53
N THR A 109 21.59 11.43 -12.74
CA THR A 109 22.06 10.75 -13.95
C THR A 109 21.96 11.67 -15.15
N GLU A 110 22.82 11.47 -16.15
CA GLU A 110 22.76 12.22 -17.42
C GLU A 110 22.03 11.39 -18.48
N ILE A 111 21.07 12.04 -19.18
CA ILE A 111 20.30 11.43 -20.25
C ILE A 111 20.12 12.48 -21.36
N ASP A 112 20.55 12.16 -22.57
CA ASP A 112 20.48 13.04 -23.75
C ASP A 112 21.12 14.42 -23.51
N GLY A 113 22.17 14.52 -22.67
CA GLY A 113 22.85 15.78 -22.32
C GLY A 113 22.16 16.61 -21.21
N GLU A 114 21.10 16.10 -20.61
CA GLU A 114 20.39 16.72 -19.49
C GLU A 114 20.65 15.94 -18.19
N THR A 115 20.86 16.63 -17.07
CA THR A 115 21.03 16.02 -15.75
C THR A 115 19.68 15.90 -15.06
N TYR A 116 19.32 14.68 -14.67
CA TYR A 116 18.08 14.37 -13.94
C TYR A 116 18.38 13.95 -12.51
N PRO A 117 17.72 14.54 -11.49
CA PRO A 117 17.64 13.95 -10.17
C PRO A 117 16.88 12.61 -10.23
N PHE A 118 17.33 11.63 -9.48
CA PHE A 118 16.72 10.29 -9.49
C PHE A 118 15.19 10.30 -9.27
N HIS A 119 14.72 11.08 -8.30
CA HIS A 119 13.29 11.19 -7.99
C HIS A 119 12.44 11.77 -9.11
N ALA A 120 13.03 12.50 -10.07
CA ALA A 120 12.35 13.08 -11.22
C ALA A 120 12.18 12.11 -12.40
N LEU A 121 12.92 10.98 -12.41
CA LEU A 121 12.90 10.04 -13.54
C LEU A 121 11.56 9.36 -13.74
N THR A 122 10.99 8.77 -12.68
CA THR A 122 9.69 8.07 -12.77
C THR A 122 8.56 8.99 -13.23
N PRO A 123 8.39 10.22 -12.70
CA PRO A 123 7.46 11.20 -13.27
C PRO A 123 7.72 11.50 -14.74
N ALA A 124 8.97 11.74 -15.12
CA ALA A 124 9.35 12.02 -16.51
C ALA A 124 8.99 10.86 -17.46
N ILE A 125 9.32 9.61 -17.08
CA ILE A 125 8.96 8.41 -17.84
C ILE A 125 7.45 8.34 -18.05
N SER A 126 6.67 8.61 -17.00
CA SER A 126 5.20 8.45 -17.02
C SER A 126 4.48 9.44 -17.94
N ILE A 127 5.11 10.58 -18.30
CA ILE A 127 4.52 11.60 -19.17
C ILE A 127 5.16 11.68 -20.55
N THR A 128 6.27 10.95 -20.78
CA THR A 128 6.99 10.98 -22.05
C THR A 128 6.26 10.14 -23.09
N ALA A 129 5.77 10.75 -24.16
CA ALA A 129 5.06 10.07 -25.25
C ALA A 129 5.98 9.23 -26.15
N ASP A 130 7.23 9.66 -26.36
CA ASP A 130 8.22 8.95 -27.16
C ASP A 130 8.72 7.68 -26.46
N ALA A 131 8.50 6.53 -27.08
CA ALA A 131 8.82 5.23 -26.50
C ALA A 131 10.34 5.02 -26.29
N ALA A 132 11.16 5.46 -27.24
CA ALA A 132 12.60 5.32 -27.14
C ALA A 132 13.18 6.23 -26.04
N ARG A 133 12.62 7.45 -25.88
CA ARG A 133 13.02 8.35 -24.78
C ARG A 133 12.60 7.78 -23.43
N ARG A 134 11.42 7.13 -23.31
CA ARG A 134 11.03 6.43 -22.07
C ARG A 134 12.04 5.37 -21.68
N GLU A 135 12.49 4.57 -22.64
CA GLU A 135 13.51 3.53 -22.39
C GLU A 135 14.83 4.15 -21.92
N ARG A 136 15.33 5.22 -22.58
CA ARG A 136 16.55 5.91 -22.11
C ARG A 136 16.42 6.53 -20.72
N LEU A 137 15.26 7.13 -20.40
CA LEU A 137 15.00 7.63 -19.04
C LEU A 137 15.01 6.48 -18.01
N PHE A 138 14.49 5.33 -18.39
CA PHE A 138 14.47 4.15 -17.53
C PHE A 138 15.87 3.52 -17.37
N ASP A 139 16.70 3.54 -18.40
CA ASP A 139 18.11 3.18 -18.27
C ASP A 139 18.81 4.07 -17.25
N GLY A 140 18.44 5.35 -17.18
CA GLY A 140 18.88 6.26 -16.12
C GLY A 140 18.50 5.80 -14.71
N VAL A 141 17.30 5.19 -14.53
CA VAL A 141 16.92 4.57 -13.26
C VAL A 141 17.83 3.40 -12.93
N VAL A 142 18.09 2.52 -13.92
CA VAL A 142 18.99 1.36 -13.75
C VAL A 142 20.40 1.79 -13.38
N ASN A 143 20.96 2.78 -14.08
CA ASN A 143 22.30 3.32 -13.84
C ASN A 143 22.46 3.88 -12.41
N VAL A 144 21.41 4.41 -11.82
CA VAL A 144 21.42 4.88 -10.42
C VAL A 144 21.30 3.72 -9.44
N VAL A 145 20.42 2.76 -9.72
CA VAL A 145 20.12 1.66 -8.79
C VAL A 145 21.22 0.63 -8.73
N GLU A 146 21.78 0.22 -9.89
CA GLU A 146 22.72 -0.90 -9.99
C GLU A 146 23.93 -0.75 -9.06
N PRO A 147 24.66 0.39 -8.99
CA PRO A 147 25.77 0.57 -8.07
C PRO A 147 25.36 0.54 -6.60
N ARG A 148 24.09 0.78 -6.29
CA ARG A 148 23.54 0.82 -4.94
C ARG A 148 23.04 -0.53 -4.43
N ASN A 149 23.06 -1.56 -5.26
CA ASN A 149 22.68 -2.91 -4.83
C ASN A 149 23.57 -3.47 -3.70
N ALA A 150 24.84 -3.08 -3.64
CA ALA A 150 25.71 -3.45 -2.52
C ALA A 150 25.22 -2.85 -1.19
N LEU A 151 24.77 -1.58 -1.20
CA LEU A 151 24.22 -0.88 -0.04
C LEU A 151 22.86 -1.47 0.38
N LEU A 152 21.96 -1.70 -0.57
CA LEU A 152 20.68 -2.38 -0.33
C LEU A 152 20.90 -3.81 0.23
N GLY A 153 21.91 -4.51 -0.26
CA GLY A 153 22.30 -5.84 0.24
C GLY A 153 22.79 -5.79 1.68
N ARG A 154 23.55 -4.76 2.07
CA ARG A 154 23.99 -4.55 3.47
C ARG A 154 22.79 -4.31 4.38
N LEU A 155 21.85 -3.45 3.98
CA LEU A 155 20.63 -3.19 4.75
C LEU A 155 19.85 -4.49 4.98
N ARG A 156 19.62 -5.28 3.93
CA ARG A 156 18.95 -6.58 4.03
C ARG A 156 19.66 -7.53 4.98
N GLN A 157 20.97 -7.69 4.84
CA GLN A 157 21.75 -8.60 5.69
C GLN A 157 21.71 -8.17 7.16
N GLU A 158 21.78 -6.87 7.44
CA GLU A 158 21.71 -6.35 8.80
C GLU A 158 20.30 -6.55 9.40
N THR A 159 19.25 -6.39 8.58
CA THR A 159 17.87 -6.70 8.97
C THR A 159 17.75 -8.18 9.35
N GLU A 160 18.19 -9.10 8.49
CA GLU A 160 18.18 -10.55 8.73
C GLU A 160 18.99 -10.93 9.99
N ARG A 161 20.17 -10.34 10.16
CA ARG A 161 21.01 -10.54 11.36
C ARG A 161 20.27 -10.13 12.63
N THR A 162 19.62 -8.97 12.59
CA THR A 162 18.85 -8.44 13.74
C THR A 162 17.65 -9.34 14.07
N MET A 163 16.96 -9.87 13.06
CA MET A 163 15.88 -10.85 13.25
C MET A 163 16.39 -12.16 13.87
N ALA A 164 17.57 -12.63 13.45
CA ALA A 164 18.21 -13.80 14.05
C ALA A 164 18.58 -13.59 15.53
N GLU A 165 18.92 -12.36 15.93
CA GLU A 165 19.15 -12.01 17.35
C GLU A 165 17.87 -12.11 18.20
N LEU A 166 16.69 -11.98 17.58
CA LEU A 166 15.38 -12.17 18.21
C LEU A 166 14.92 -13.63 18.19
N GLY A 167 15.75 -14.55 17.63
CA GLY A 167 15.46 -15.97 17.58
C GLY A 167 14.72 -16.46 16.34
N TYR A 168 14.57 -15.63 15.31
CA TYR A 168 13.95 -16.03 14.05
C TYR A 168 15.02 -16.56 13.08
N ALA A 169 14.74 -17.73 12.48
CA ALA A 169 15.71 -18.41 11.62
C ALA A 169 15.92 -17.68 10.27
N SER A 170 14.93 -16.93 9.80
CA SER A 170 14.98 -16.22 8.53
C SER A 170 14.05 -14.98 8.51
N TYR A 171 14.24 -14.15 7.50
CA TYR A 171 13.32 -13.05 7.17
C TYR A 171 11.88 -13.54 6.98
N TYR A 172 11.72 -14.69 6.32
CA TYR A 172 10.42 -15.34 6.14
C TYR A 172 9.79 -15.71 7.48
N ASP A 173 10.53 -16.39 8.37
CA ASP A 173 9.99 -16.83 9.67
C ASP A 173 9.55 -15.65 10.54
N PHE A 174 10.29 -14.55 10.51
CA PHE A 174 9.93 -13.34 11.23
C PHE A 174 8.57 -12.80 10.76
N TYR A 175 8.42 -12.53 9.47
CA TYR A 175 7.18 -11.94 8.98
C TYR A 175 6.00 -12.90 8.93
N ALA A 176 6.25 -14.20 8.77
CA ALA A 176 5.19 -15.20 8.92
C ALA A 176 4.61 -15.22 10.34
N ALA A 177 5.46 -15.06 11.35
CA ALA A 177 5.04 -14.98 12.75
C ALA A 177 4.35 -13.65 13.07
N VAL A 178 4.93 -12.51 12.66
CA VAL A 178 4.39 -11.17 12.96
C VAL A 178 3.06 -10.94 12.25
N LYS A 179 2.98 -11.21 10.96
CA LYS A 179 1.79 -10.97 10.13
C LYS A 179 0.79 -12.13 10.16
N ARG A 180 1.18 -13.29 10.65
CA ARG A 180 0.34 -14.50 10.76
C ARG A 180 -0.28 -14.94 9.43
N VAL A 181 0.47 -14.81 8.35
CA VAL A 181 0.05 -15.19 7.00
C VAL A 181 0.64 -16.55 6.64
N ASP A 182 -0.20 -17.47 6.17
CA ASP A 182 0.22 -18.72 5.53
C ASP A 182 0.73 -18.42 4.10
N TYR A 183 1.97 -17.93 4.02
CA TYR A 183 2.59 -17.56 2.76
C TYR A 183 2.71 -18.71 1.75
N PRO A 184 3.01 -19.97 2.12
CA PRO A 184 3.01 -21.09 1.19
C PRO A 184 1.66 -21.29 0.51
N ARG A 185 0.58 -21.30 1.30
CA ARG A 185 -0.78 -21.37 0.78
C ARG A 185 -1.12 -20.17 -0.08
N PHE A 186 -0.73 -18.97 0.36
CA PHE A 186 -1.01 -17.76 -0.38
C PHE A 186 -0.25 -17.72 -1.72
N ALA A 187 0.99 -18.22 -1.79
CA ALA A 187 1.74 -18.35 -3.04
C ALA A 187 1.04 -19.27 -4.05
N ALA A 188 0.48 -20.39 -3.58
CA ALA A 188 -0.31 -21.27 -4.44
C ALA A 188 -1.58 -20.59 -4.98
N VAL A 189 -2.28 -19.82 -4.14
CA VAL A 189 -3.46 -19.04 -4.55
C VAL A 189 -3.09 -17.95 -5.57
N VAL A 190 -1.98 -17.26 -5.37
CA VAL A 190 -1.49 -16.24 -6.29
C VAL A 190 -1.14 -16.84 -7.65
N THR A 191 -0.52 -18.03 -7.67
CA THR A 191 -0.25 -18.76 -8.91
C THR A 191 -1.56 -19.13 -9.62
N ASP A 192 -2.55 -19.68 -8.91
CA ASP A 192 -3.88 -20.00 -9.46
C ASP A 192 -4.59 -18.75 -10.03
N ALA A 193 -4.45 -17.59 -9.36
CA ALA A 193 -5.03 -16.34 -9.85
C ALA A 193 -4.36 -15.84 -11.14
N LEU A 194 -3.04 -16.00 -11.26
CA LEU A 194 -2.31 -15.72 -12.50
C LEU A 194 -2.81 -16.59 -13.64
N GLU A 195 -2.92 -17.91 -13.45
CA GLU A 195 -3.43 -18.86 -14.44
C GLU A 195 -4.88 -18.51 -14.86
N LYS A 196 -5.76 -18.21 -13.90
CA LYS A 196 -7.15 -17.85 -14.19
C LYS A 196 -7.33 -16.48 -14.88
N THR A 197 -6.36 -15.61 -14.78
CA THR A 197 -6.38 -14.30 -15.44
C THR A 197 -5.59 -14.26 -16.76
N ASP A 198 -4.90 -15.34 -17.18
CA ASP A 198 -4.09 -15.36 -18.40
C ASP A 198 -4.91 -15.02 -19.64
N ALA A 199 -6.05 -15.69 -19.85
CA ALA A 199 -6.90 -15.44 -21.01
C ALA A 199 -7.45 -14.00 -21.05
N LEU A 200 -7.73 -13.38 -19.89
CA LEU A 200 -8.15 -11.99 -19.82
C LEU A 200 -6.99 -11.04 -20.18
N TYR A 201 -5.81 -11.35 -19.68
CA TYR A 201 -4.60 -10.56 -19.93
C TYR A 201 -4.24 -10.57 -21.42
N GLU A 202 -4.22 -11.74 -22.04
CA GLU A 202 -3.96 -11.89 -23.48
C GLU A 202 -5.02 -11.20 -24.35
N ARG A 203 -6.29 -11.32 -23.98
CA ARG A 203 -7.41 -10.77 -24.75
C ARG A 203 -7.49 -9.25 -24.67
N HIS A 204 -7.19 -8.67 -23.54
CA HIS A 204 -7.47 -7.25 -23.25
C HIS A 204 -6.20 -6.41 -23.06
N VAL A 205 -5.23 -6.89 -22.28
CA VAL A 205 -4.03 -6.09 -21.94
C VAL A 205 -3.01 -6.09 -23.07
N ALA A 206 -2.74 -7.25 -23.69
CA ALA A 206 -1.75 -7.32 -24.75
C ALA A 206 -2.12 -6.45 -25.98
N PRO A 207 -3.37 -6.44 -26.49
CA PRO A 207 -3.79 -5.53 -27.56
C PRO A 207 -3.72 -4.05 -27.14
N TRP A 208 -4.11 -3.72 -25.89
CA TRP A 208 -3.99 -2.37 -25.37
C TRP A 208 -2.53 -1.87 -25.35
N VAL A 209 -1.60 -2.71 -24.90
CA VAL A 209 -0.16 -2.39 -24.91
C VAL A 209 0.32 -2.14 -26.35
N GLN A 210 -0.07 -3.00 -27.30
CA GLN A 210 0.25 -2.82 -28.72
C GLN A 210 -0.32 -1.51 -29.28
N GLU A 211 -1.53 -1.13 -28.89
CA GLU A 211 -2.17 0.13 -29.31
C GLU A 211 -1.40 1.33 -28.76
N GLU A 212 -1.07 1.34 -27.45
CA GLU A 212 -0.47 2.50 -26.77
C GLU A 212 1.03 2.67 -27.02
N VAL A 213 1.75 1.57 -27.22
CA VAL A 213 3.22 1.59 -27.36
C VAL A 213 3.66 1.37 -28.80
N GLY A 214 2.78 0.81 -29.65
CA GLY A 214 3.11 0.47 -31.05
C GLY A 214 3.97 -0.79 -31.20
N ARG A 215 4.18 -1.56 -30.14
CA ARG A 215 5.03 -2.77 -30.10
C ARG A 215 4.33 -3.88 -29.32
N PRO A 216 4.56 -5.18 -29.70
CA PRO A 216 3.99 -6.30 -28.96
C PRO A 216 4.51 -6.36 -27.52
N LEU A 217 3.70 -6.93 -26.64
CA LEU A 217 3.99 -7.03 -25.21
C LEU A 217 5.22 -7.90 -24.90
N ASP A 218 5.43 -8.99 -25.65
CA ASP A 218 6.47 -9.98 -25.32
C ASP A 218 7.89 -9.38 -25.32
N GLY A 219 8.48 -9.32 -24.14
CA GLY A 219 9.80 -8.77 -23.92
C GLY A 219 9.89 -7.23 -24.02
N LEU A 220 8.76 -6.56 -24.06
CA LEU A 220 8.71 -5.10 -24.04
C LEU A 220 9.32 -4.55 -22.74
N SER A 221 10.12 -3.49 -22.84
CA SER A 221 10.72 -2.85 -21.64
C SER A 221 9.66 -2.44 -20.60
N SER A 222 9.91 -2.75 -19.34
CA SER A 222 9.07 -2.31 -18.23
C SER A 222 9.01 -0.78 -18.04
N ALA A 223 9.85 -0.01 -18.73
CA ALA A 223 9.74 1.44 -18.82
C ALA A 223 8.34 1.90 -19.27
N HIS A 224 7.71 1.13 -20.15
CA HIS A 224 6.39 1.49 -20.69
C HIS A 224 5.25 1.30 -19.69
N THR A 225 5.44 0.52 -18.61
CA THR A 225 4.42 0.32 -17.58
C THR A 225 4.06 1.63 -16.86
N TYR A 226 5.00 2.54 -16.67
CA TYR A 226 4.75 3.87 -16.08
C TYR A 226 3.83 4.73 -16.94
N TRP A 227 4.02 4.71 -18.27
CA TRP A 227 3.14 5.37 -19.24
C TRP A 227 1.75 4.76 -19.27
N LEU A 228 1.67 3.42 -19.35
CA LEU A 228 0.42 2.67 -19.40
C LEU A 228 -0.43 2.89 -18.14
N ARG A 229 0.19 2.96 -16.96
CA ARG A 229 -0.51 3.21 -15.68
C ARG A 229 -1.19 4.57 -15.59
N ARG A 230 -0.81 5.55 -16.39
CA ARG A 230 -1.55 6.81 -16.49
C ARG A 230 -2.87 6.67 -17.28
N ASN A 231 -3.13 5.50 -17.85
CA ASN A 231 -4.35 5.16 -18.59
C ASN A 231 -4.66 6.06 -19.80
N GLN A 232 -3.86 7.09 -20.04
CA GLN A 232 -4.05 8.11 -21.09
C GLN A 232 -5.47 8.70 -21.10
N VAL A 233 -6.08 8.83 -19.93
CA VAL A 233 -7.40 9.46 -19.76
C VAL A 233 -7.26 10.98 -19.88
N PRO A 234 -8.10 11.65 -20.70
CA PRO A 234 -8.05 13.10 -20.83
C PRO A 234 -8.23 13.82 -19.49
N ALA A 235 -7.31 14.73 -19.15
CA ALA A 235 -7.29 15.41 -17.85
C ALA A 235 -8.54 16.26 -17.58
N HIS A 236 -9.19 16.80 -18.64
CA HIS A 236 -10.39 17.61 -18.50
C HIS A 236 -11.61 16.83 -17.96
N LEU A 237 -11.61 15.49 -18.04
CA LEU A 237 -12.64 14.65 -17.45
C LEU A 237 -12.54 14.59 -15.92
N PHE A 238 -11.39 14.98 -15.36
CA PHE A 238 -11.10 14.95 -13.94
C PHE A 238 -10.57 16.30 -13.44
N PRO A 239 -11.43 17.35 -13.42
CA PRO A 239 -11.02 18.69 -13.01
C PRO A 239 -10.72 18.75 -11.52
N LYS A 240 -9.60 19.40 -11.15
CA LYS A 240 -9.10 19.43 -9.75
C LYS A 240 -10.06 20.06 -8.75
N ASP A 241 -10.84 21.05 -9.17
CA ASP A 241 -11.77 21.80 -8.35
C ASP A 241 -13.04 21.00 -7.97
N ARG A 242 -13.37 19.95 -8.73
CA ARG A 242 -14.50 19.06 -8.44
C ARG A 242 -14.16 17.87 -7.55
N MET A 243 -12.89 17.60 -7.32
CA MET A 243 -12.44 16.39 -6.63
C MET A 243 -12.96 16.30 -5.18
N ALA A 244 -12.81 17.35 -4.39
CA ALA A 244 -13.30 17.38 -3.01
C ALA A 244 -14.84 17.37 -2.93
N GLU A 245 -15.52 18.03 -3.90
CA GLU A 245 -16.98 18.00 -4.00
C GLU A 245 -17.49 16.58 -4.29
N ALA A 246 -16.86 15.86 -5.24
CA ALA A 246 -17.21 14.48 -5.58
C ALA A 246 -17.03 13.53 -4.40
N LEU A 247 -15.98 13.69 -3.60
CA LEU A 247 -15.79 12.92 -2.37
C LEU A 247 -16.90 13.20 -1.36
N ARG A 248 -17.20 14.48 -1.07
CA ARG A 248 -18.29 14.85 -0.14
C ARG A 248 -19.62 14.30 -0.59
N ALA A 249 -19.94 14.41 -1.87
CA ALA A 249 -21.20 13.91 -2.43
C ALA A 249 -21.29 12.38 -2.30
N SER A 250 -20.22 11.65 -2.59
CA SER A 250 -20.14 10.18 -2.44
C SER A 250 -20.38 9.77 -0.99
N LEU A 251 -19.66 10.37 -0.05
CA LEU A 251 -19.79 10.08 1.38
C LEU A 251 -21.18 10.43 1.91
N THR A 252 -21.75 11.57 1.49
CA THR A 252 -23.12 11.99 1.86
C THR A 252 -24.15 10.96 1.38
N ALA A 253 -24.02 10.43 0.17
CA ALA A 253 -24.90 9.37 -0.35
C ALA A 253 -24.80 8.09 0.49
N MET A 254 -23.60 7.76 0.99
CA MET A 254 -23.37 6.67 1.93
C MET A 254 -23.82 6.99 3.37
N GLY A 255 -24.30 8.20 3.64
CA GLY A 255 -24.75 8.63 4.96
C GLY A 255 -23.61 9.08 5.89
N VAL A 256 -22.47 9.42 5.34
CA VAL A 256 -21.33 10.04 6.03
C VAL A 256 -21.31 11.53 5.72
N ASN A 257 -21.27 12.37 6.74
CA ASN A 257 -21.12 13.82 6.56
C ASN A 257 -19.67 14.21 6.86
N LEU A 258 -18.84 14.32 5.82
CA LEU A 258 -17.42 14.66 5.95
C LEU A 258 -17.20 16.01 6.65
N ASP A 259 -18.05 17.00 6.39
CA ASP A 259 -17.92 18.34 6.96
C ASP A 259 -18.30 18.39 8.46
N ALA A 260 -18.90 17.32 8.99
CA ALA A 260 -19.18 17.14 10.42
C ALA A 260 -18.13 16.24 11.13
N GLN A 261 -17.10 15.81 10.42
CA GLN A 261 -16.01 14.99 10.95
C GLN A 261 -14.81 15.90 11.29
N ASP A 262 -14.87 16.59 12.45
CA ASP A 262 -13.83 17.51 12.91
C ASP A 262 -12.46 16.82 13.12
N ASN A 263 -12.45 15.49 13.15
CA ASN A 263 -11.26 14.66 13.31
C ASN A 263 -10.56 14.29 11.97
N ILE A 264 -11.13 14.66 10.81
CA ILE A 264 -10.45 14.55 9.50
C ILE A 264 -10.02 15.95 9.08
N LEU A 265 -8.70 16.17 9.03
CA LEU A 265 -8.08 17.44 8.68
C LEU A 265 -7.56 17.36 7.24
N ILE A 266 -8.30 17.96 6.30
CA ILE A 266 -7.93 17.94 4.88
C ILE A 266 -6.96 19.09 4.58
N ASP A 267 -5.76 18.76 4.13
CA ASP A 267 -4.74 19.71 3.66
C ASP A 267 -4.59 19.61 2.13
N ALA A 268 -5.27 20.51 1.42
CA ALA A 268 -5.19 20.64 -0.04
C ALA A 268 -4.46 21.92 -0.50
N GLU A 269 -3.81 22.64 0.42
CA GLU A 269 -3.07 23.86 0.08
C GLU A 269 -1.88 23.59 -0.83
N ASP A 270 -1.67 24.48 -1.79
CA ASP A 270 -0.52 24.43 -2.70
C ASP A 270 0.67 25.20 -2.11
N ARG A 271 1.55 24.48 -1.42
CA ARG A 271 2.82 24.99 -0.92
C ARG A 271 3.98 24.50 -1.79
N PRO A 272 4.98 25.33 -2.13
CA PRO A 272 6.11 24.92 -3.00
C PRO A 272 6.87 23.69 -2.50
N SER A 273 7.10 23.60 -1.18
CA SER A 273 7.83 22.50 -0.52
C SER A 273 6.96 21.29 -0.20
N LYS A 274 5.63 21.35 -0.43
CA LYS A 274 4.73 20.23 -0.17
C LYS A 274 4.96 19.11 -1.19
N ASN A 275 5.12 17.89 -0.68
CA ASN A 275 5.24 16.70 -1.54
C ASN A 275 3.93 16.49 -2.33
N PRO A 276 3.99 16.26 -3.65
CA PRO A 276 2.79 16.14 -4.49
C PRO A 276 2.02 14.83 -4.28
N ARG A 277 2.64 13.80 -3.72
CA ARG A 277 1.96 12.50 -3.50
C ARG A 277 0.94 12.62 -2.37
N ALA A 278 -0.32 12.25 -2.62
CA ALA A 278 -1.34 12.15 -1.58
C ALA A 278 -0.95 11.13 -0.48
N CYS A 279 -1.39 11.38 0.74
CA CYS A 279 -1.15 10.48 1.87
C CYS A 279 -2.08 10.80 3.05
N VAL A 280 -2.26 9.81 3.94
CA VAL A 280 -2.91 9.96 5.24
C VAL A 280 -1.89 9.88 6.37
N PHE A 281 -2.03 10.72 7.38
CA PHE A 281 -1.33 10.60 8.66
C PHE A 281 -2.37 10.43 9.77
N PRO A 282 -2.59 9.21 10.26
CA PRO A 282 -3.44 8.93 11.41
C PRO A 282 -2.65 9.23 12.70
N ALA A 283 -2.50 10.53 13.03
CA ALA A 283 -1.67 10.96 14.14
C ALA A 283 -2.21 10.45 15.48
N ARG A 284 -3.53 10.47 15.65
CA ARG A 284 -4.21 9.92 16.83
C ARG A 284 -5.59 9.35 16.46
N VAL A 285 -5.68 8.05 16.32
CA VAL A 285 -6.92 7.37 15.91
C VAL A 285 -7.89 7.22 17.09
N PRO A 286 -9.17 7.65 16.96
CA PRO A 286 -9.76 8.32 15.79
C PRO A 286 -9.70 9.84 15.81
N GLY A 287 -9.07 10.46 16.81
CA GLY A 287 -9.24 11.88 17.14
C GLY A 287 -8.52 12.86 16.21
N GLU A 288 -7.45 12.42 15.50
CA GLU A 288 -6.68 13.31 14.62
C GLU A 288 -6.14 12.51 13.41
N VAL A 289 -6.78 12.72 12.26
CA VAL A 289 -6.43 12.08 10.99
C VAL A 289 -6.23 13.16 9.92
N HIS A 290 -5.04 13.24 9.34
CA HIS A 290 -4.73 14.24 8.31
C HIS A 290 -4.78 13.59 6.92
N LEU A 291 -5.67 14.08 6.07
CA LEU A 291 -5.78 13.72 4.65
C LEU A 291 -5.10 14.81 3.79
N ILE A 292 -4.01 14.46 3.15
CA ILE A 292 -3.13 15.41 2.47
C ILE A 292 -3.16 15.14 0.97
N ILE A 293 -3.34 16.21 0.18
CA ILE A 293 -3.19 16.19 -1.26
C ILE A 293 -2.65 17.52 -1.76
N LYS A 294 -1.85 17.48 -2.83
CA LYS A 294 -1.49 18.64 -3.64
C LYS A 294 -2.14 18.46 -5.03
N PRO A 295 -3.36 18.99 -5.24
CA PRO A 295 -4.13 18.68 -6.43
C PRO A 295 -3.52 19.35 -7.67
N THR A 296 -3.33 18.54 -8.71
CA THR A 296 -2.89 18.97 -10.04
C THR A 296 -3.97 18.77 -11.11
N GLY A 297 -4.92 17.89 -10.82
CA GLY A 297 -5.98 17.45 -11.72
C GLY A 297 -5.61 16.18 -12.50
N GLY A 298 -6.61 15.62 -13.16
CA GLY A 298 -6.50 14.36 -13.87
C GLY A 298 -6.83 13.13 -13.04
N LYS A 299 -7.01 12.00 -13.72
CA LYS A 299 -7.48 10.75 -13.08
C LYS A 299 -6.61 10.30 -11.91
N GLY A 300 -5.29 10.38 -12.05
CA GLY A 300 -4.37 9.93 -11.00
C GLY A 300 -4.53 10.67 -9.67
N ASP A 301 -4.90 11.96 -9.69
CA ASP A 301 -5.19 12.70 -8.46
C ASP A 301 -6.47 12.19 -7.78
N TYR A 302 -7.50 11.87 -8.58
CA TYR A 302 -8.75 11.30 -8.04
C TYR A 302 -8.52 9.91 -7.47
N ASP A 303 -7.78 9.04 -8.17
CA ASP A 303 -7.41 7.72 -7.66
C ASP A 303 -6.70 7.84 -6.30
N ALA A 304 -5.66 8.68 -6.23
CA ALA A 304 -4.88 8.86 -5.02
C ALA A 304 -5.70 9.51 -3.88
N PHE A 305 -6.51 10.52 -4.18
CA PHE A 305 -7.30 11.20 -3.15
C PHE A 305 -8.39 10.30 -2.57
N PHE A 306 -9.08 9.54 -3.41
CA PHE A 306 -10.10 8.59 -2.94
C PHE A 306 -9.47 7.39 -2.21
N HIS A 307 -8.29 6.93 -2.65
CA HIS A 307 -7.52 5.94 -1.92
C HIS A 307 -7.22 6.41 -0.49
N GLU A 308 -6.61 7.59 -0.36
CA GLU A 308 -6.27 8.16 0.95
C GLU A 308 -7.53 8.50 1.78
N ALA A 309 -8.63 8.90 1.12
CA ALA A 309 -9.90 9.11 1.81
C ALA A 309 -10.45 7.80 2.41
N GLY A 310 -10.23 6.66 1.77
CA GLY A 310 -10.59 5.36 2.32
C GLY A 310 -9.84 5.04 3.63
N HIS A 311 -8.55 5.32 3.68
CA HIS A 311 -7.78 5.24 4.92
C HIS A 311 -8.26 6.25 5.96
N ALA A 312 -8.50 7.51 5.57
CA ALA A 312 -8.92 8.56 6.48
C ALA A 312 -10.26 8.22 7.14
N GLU A 313 -11.26 7.79 6.37
CA GLU A 313 -12.57 7.39 6.87
C GLU A 313 -12.48 6.16 7.78
N HIS A 314 -11.66 5.17 7.43
CA HIS A 314 -11.43 4.01 8.28
C HIS A 314 -10.90 4.43 9.66
N TYR A 315 -9.80 5.18 9.70
CA TYR A 315 -9.20 5.62 10.97
C TYR A 315 -10.11 6.56 11.75
N ALA A 316 -10.72 7.54 11.10
CA ALA A 316 -11.58 8.53 11.76
C ALA A 316 -12.90 7.96 12.31
N ASN A 317 -13.39 6.85 11.74
CA ASN A 317 -14.60 6.17 12.23
C ASN A 317 -14.31 4.99 13.17
N THR A 318 -13.03 4.70 13.48
CA THR A 318 -12.65 3.66 14.45
C THR A 318 -13.26 3.98 15.82
N ASP A 319 -13.76 2.96 16.52
CA ASP A 319 -14.37 3.14 17.84
C ASP A 319 -13.30 3.59 18.86
N PRO A 320 -13.45 4.75 19.50
CA PRO A 320 -12.48 5.26 20.46
C PRO A 320 -12.36 4.40 21.72
N ALA A 321 -13.36 3.56 21.99
CA ALA A 321 -13.33 2.64 23.13
C ALA A 321 -12.39 1.43 22.93
N LEU A 322 -11.92 1.19 21.70
CA LEU A 322 -10.97 0.12 21.44
C LEU A 322 -9.59 0.45 22.06
N PRO A 323 -8.85 -0.54 22.58
CA PRO A 323 -7.45 -0.40 22.93
C PRO A 323 -6.61 0.16 21.76
N PHE A 324 -5.53 0.87 22.07
CA PHE A 324 -4.60 1.40 21.07
C PHE A 324 -4.15 0.32 20.05
N ALA A 325 -3.87 -0.87 20.53
CA ALA A 325 -3.47 -1.99 19.69
C ALA A 325 -4.49 -2.31 18.58
N PHE A 326 -5.79 -2.16 18.85
CA PHE A 326 -6.86 -2.40 17.87
C PHE A 326 -7.25 -1.14 17.08
N ARG A 327 -6.85 0.02 17.55
CA ARG A 327 -7.05 1.26 16.79
C ARG A 327 -5.95 1.48 15.74
N MET A 328 -4.70 1.04 16.03
CA MET A 328 -3.55 1.45 15.24
C MET A 328 -2.60 0.32 14.81
N LEU A 329 -2.40 -0.72 15.62
CA LEU A 329 -1.42 -1.77 15.35
C LEU A 329 -2.04 -2.90 14.51
N ALA A 330 -2.15 -2.70 13.21
CA ALA A 330 -2.57 -3.75 12.27
C ALA A 330 -1.52 -4.88 12.24
N ALA A 331 -1.96 -6.15 12.23
CA ALA A 331 -1.03 -7.26 12.04
C ALA A 331 -0.43 -7.26 10.62
N SER A 332 -1.21 -6.78 9.64
CA SER A 332 -0.75 -6.50 8.27
C SER A 332 -1.52 -5.33 7.69
N MET A 333 -0.99 -4.71 6.65
CA MET A 333 -1.67 -3.59 5.99
C MET A 333 -2.80 -4.02 5.04
N ALA A 334 -3.06 -5.32 4.86
CA ALA A 334 -4.07 -5.80 3.94
C ALA A 334 -5.49 -5.27 4.25
N GLN A 335 -5.87 -5.18 5.52
CA GLN A 335 -7.18 -4.67 5.91
C GLN A 335 -7.30 -3.14 5.76
N PRO A 336 -6.35 -2.30 6.17
CA PRO A 336 -6.36 -0.88 5.81
C PRO A 336 -6.41 -0.63 4.30
N GLU A 337 -5.66 -1.40 3.50
CA GLU A 337 -5.66 -1.31 2.04
C GLU A 337 -6.99 -1.75 1.40
N LEU A 338 -7.75 -2.65 2.03
CA LEU A 338 -9.10 -2.97 1.58
C LEU A 338 -9.98 -1.71 1.55
N PHE A 339 -9.93 -0.89 2.59
CA PHE A 339 -10.80 0.29 2.70
C PHE A 339 -10.36 1.41 1.75
N SER A 340 -9.06 1.55 1.51
CA SER A 340 -8.56 2.45 0.46
C SER A 340 -9.03 2.02 -0.92
N TYR A 341 -8.93 0.73 -1.25
CA TYR A 341 -9.41 0.20 -2.54
C TYR A 341 -10.93 0.32 -2.72
N LEU A 342 -11.72 0.18 -1.65
CA LEU A 342 -13.17 0.40 -1.73
C LEU A 342 -13.52 1.82 -2.17
N MET A 343 -12.79 2.81 -1.69
CA MET A 343 -13.03 4.21 -2.07
C MET A 343 -12.39 4.56 -3.41
N GLU A 344 -11.14 4.16 -3.65
CA GLU A 344 -10.43 4.37 -4.92
C GLU A 344 -11.21 3.83 -6.12
N ASN A 345 -11.76 2.61 -5.99
CA ASN A 345 -12.49 1.99 -7.10
C ASN A 345 -13.86 2.61 -7.40
N LEU A 346 -14.36 3.55 -6.59
CA LEU A 346 -15.55 4.33 -6.94
C LEU A 346 -15.29 5.19 -8.19
N VAL A 347 -14.11 5.82 -8.29
CA VAL A 347 -13.75 6.65 -9.45
C VAL A 347 -13.44 5.84 -10.73
N ASN A 348 -13.60 4.52 -10.65
CA ASN A 348 -13.50 3.57 -11.75
C ASN A 348 -14.85 2.92 -12.11
N ASP A 349 -15.94 3.30 -11.43
CA ASP A 349 -17.29 2.81 -11.70
C ASP A 349 -17.99 3.74 -12.70
N PRO A 350 -18.49 3.26 -13.87
CA PRO A 350 -19.12 4.12 -14.88
C PRO A 350 -20.28 4.93 -14.35
N ALA A 351 -21.15 4.30 -13.53
CA ALA A 351 -22.32 4.99 -12.99
C ALA A 351 -21.94 6.07 -11.95
N TRP A 352 -20.84 5.87 -11.23
CA TRP A 352 -20.28 6.89 -10.34
C TRP A 352 -19.74 8.08 -11.14
N LEU A 353 -18.99 7.83 -12.23
CA LEU A 353 -18.45 8.85 -13.12
C LEU A 353 -19.56 9.70 -13.77
N GLU A 354 -20.64 9.05 -14.22
CA GLU A 354 -21.82 9.73 -14.75
C GLU A 354 -22.51 10.58 -13.67
N THR A 355 -22.68 10.04 -12.46
CA THR A 355 -23.41 10.67 -11.37
C THR A 355 -22.68 11.88 -10.79
N TYR A 356 -21.39 11.73 -10.46
CA TYR A 356 -20.67 12.73 -9.68
C TYR A 356 -19.75 13.64 -10.53
N LEU A 357 -19.29 13.17 -11.69
CA LEU A 357 -18.51 13.99 -12.59
C LEU A 357 -19.29 14.47 -13.81
N GLY A 358 -20.48 13.90 -14.08
CA GLY A 358 -21.31 14.26 -15.22
C GLY A 358 -20.72 13.81 -16.56
N LEU A 359 -19.90 12.74 -16.55
CA LEU A 359 -19.32 12.20 -17.78
C LEU A 359 -20.42 11.64 -18.69
N ALA A 360 -20.23 11.79 -20.00
CA ALA A 360 -21.07 11.07 -20.95
C ALA A 360 -20.88 9.55 -20.80
N PRO A 361 -21.92 8.71 -21.02
CA PRO A 361 -21.82 7.28 -20.84
C PRO A 361 -20.68 6.60 -21.62
N ALA A 362 -20.29 7.14 -22.77
CA ALA A 362 -19.16 6.62 -23.57
C ALA A 362 -17.82 6.90 -22.86
N ASP A 363 -17.63 8.11 -22.35
CA ASP A 363 -16.42 8.50 -21.63
C ASP A 363 -16.29 7.74 -20.30
N ALA A 364 -17.41 7.60 -19.59
CA ALA A 364 -17.42 6.83 -18.34
C ALA A 364 -17.03 5.36 -18.54
N ARG A 365 -17.55 4.69 -19.58
CA ARG A 365 -17.12 3.33 -19.94
C ARG A 365 -15.68 3.26 -20.39
N PHE A 366 -15.21 4.22 -21.21
CA PHE A 366 -13.81 4.30 -21.62
C PHE A 366 -12.88 4.38 -20.41
N VAL A 367 -13.15 5.28 -19.46
CA VAL A 367 -12.36 5.45 -18.23
C VAL A 367 -12.35 4.15 -17.42
N ALA A 368 -13.51 3.55 -17.19
CA ALA A 368 -13.63 2.33 -16.40
C ALA A 368 -12.89 1.15 -17.04
N TYR A 369 -12.97 1.00 -18.37
CA TYR A 369 -12.26 -0.05 -19.10
C TYR A 369 -10.74 0.14 -19.02
N ARG A 370 -10.24 1.37 -19.23
CA ARG A 370 -8.80 1.69 -19.10
C ARG A 370 -8.29 1.45 -17.69
N ALA A 371 -9.07 1.80 -16.67
CA ALA A 371 -8.74 1.52 -15.29
C ALA A 371 -8.66 0.01 -15.02
N ALA A 372 -9.58 -0.79 -15.56
CA ALA A 372 -9.56 -2.24 -15.40
C ALA A 372 -8.33 -2.90 -16.05
N LEU A 373 -7.90 -2.40 -17.22
CA LEU A 373 -6.67 -2.86 -17.90
C LEU A 373 -5.42 -2.58 -17.06
N SER A 374 -5.29 -1.35 -16.57
CA SER A 374 -4.17 -0.93 -15.73
C SER A 374 -4.14 -1.70 -14.41
N ASP A 375 -5.29 -1.90 -13.80
CA ASP A 375 -5.44 -2.63 -12.53
C ASP A 375 -5.05 -4.11 -12.71
N LEU A 376 -5.52 -4.80 -13.76
CA LEU A 376 -5.12 -6.17 -14.04
C LEU A 376 -3.61 -6.29 -14.33
N MET A 377 -3.04 -5.35 -15.10
CA MET A 377 -1.59 -5.31 -15.36
C MET A 377 -0.81 -5.14 -14.06
N LEU A 378 -1.26 -4.25 -13.17
CA LEU A 378 -0.60 -3.99 -11.89
C LEU A 378 -0.77 -5.18 -10.92
N PHE A 379 -1.94 -5.78 -10.85
CA PHE A 379 -2.20 -6.98 -10.06
C PHE A 379 -1.23 -8.11 -10.44
N ARG A 380 -1.10 -8.42 -11.73
CA ARG A 380 -0.18 -9.48 -12.20
C ARG A 380 1.29 -9.16 -11.90
N ARG A 381 1.67 -7.89 -11.98
CA ARG A 381 3.02 -7.45 -11.57
C ARG A 381 3.26 -7.71 -10.09
N TYR A 382 2.31 -7.39 -9.22
CA TYR A 382 2.44 -7.67 -7.79
C TYR A 382 2.43 -9.16 -7.47
N CYS A 383 1.66 -9.97 -8.20
CA CYS A 383 1.72 -11.43 -8.11
C CYS A 383 3.13 -11.94 -8.43
N ALA A 384 3.69 -11.53 -9.57
CA ALA A 384 5.04 -11.92 -10.00
C ALA A 384 6.11 -11.48 -8.98
N LYS A 385 5.99 -10.26 -8.46
CA LYS A 385 6.87 -9.69 -7.45
C LYS A 385 6.81 -10.48 -6.15
N TYR A 386 5.60 -10.76 -5.64
CA TYR A 386 5.43 -11.55 -4.43
C TYR A 386 6.00 -12.97 -4.58
N LEU A 387 5.75 -13.65 -5.70
CA LEU A 387 6.28 -15.00 -5.96
C LEU A 387 7.81 -14.99 -6.04
N TYR A 388 8.40 -13.94 -6.60
CA TYR A 388 9.85 -13.74 -6.57
C TYR A 388 10.36 -13.59 -5.14
N GLU A 389 9.77 -12.68 -4.34
CA GLU A 389 10.17 -12.42 -2.95
C GLU A 389 10.02 -13.69 -2.10
N TYR A 390 8.87 -14.37 -2.21
CA TYR A 390 8.61 -15.62 -1.51
C TYR A 390 9.65 -16.70 -1.84
N THR A 391 9.93 -16.93 -3.12
CA THR A 391 10.93 -17.92 -3.55
C THR A 391 12.32 -17.56 -3.04
N TYR A 392 12.71 -16.29 -3.18
CA TYR A 392 14.01 -15.82 -2.74
C TYR A 392 14.25 -16.01 -1.24
N PHE A 393 13.27 -15.63 -0.41
CA PHE A 393 13.42 -15.71 1.05
C PHE A 393 13.21 -17.11 1.64
N THR A 394 12.58 -18.03 0.90
CA THR A 394 12.39 -19.42 1.37
C THR A 394 13.40 -20.40 0.81
N GLN A 395 13.87 -20.21 -0.42
CA GLN A 395 14.75 -21.14 -1.14
C GLN A 395 16.14 -20.55 -1.43
N GLY A 396 16.30 -19.23 -1.34
CA GLY A 396 17.51 -18.55 -1.75
C GLY A 396 17.68 -18.52 -3.28
N GLY A 397 18.91 -18.36 -3.73
CA GLY A 397 19.26 -18.45 -5.14
C GLY A 397 19.65 -17.11 -5.78
N ASP A 398 19.61 -17.07 -7.12
CA ASP A 398 19.93 -15.89 -7.91
C ASP A 398 18.80 -14.87 -7.86
N GLY A 399 18.86 -13.93 -6.94
CA GLY A 399 17.83 -12.89 -6.77
C GLY A 399 17.56 -12.08 -8.03
N PRO A 400 18.57 -11.54 -8.74
CA PRO A 400 18.39 -10.85 -10.02
C PRO A 400 17.67 -11.70 -11.08
N GLY A 401 18.08 -12.97 -11.25
CA GLY A 401 17.48 -13.89 -12.22
C GLY A 401 16.04 -14.26 -11.87
N LEU A 402 15.76 -14.55 -10.58
CA LEU A 402 14.40 -14.83 -10.10
C LEU A 402 13.47 -13.63 -10.32
N TYR A 403 13.93 -12.42 -10.00
CA TYR A 403 13.17 -11.19 -10.20
C TYR A 403 12.80 -10.99 -11.68
N ALA A 404 13.80 -10.92 -12.54
CA ALA A 404 13.59 -10.66 -13.96
C ALA A 404 12.79 -11.78 -14.64
N GLY A 405 13.06 -13.04 -14.26
CA GLY A 405 12.38 -14.22 -14.80
C GLY A 405 10.89 -14.24 -14.45
N ASN A 406 10.55 -14.09 -13.16
CA ASN A 406 9.14 -14.09 -12.72
C ASN A 406 8.35 -12.95 -13.33
N LEU A 407 8.91 -11.72 -13.28
CA LEU A 407 8.21 -10.56 -13.82
C LEU A 407 7.99 -10.69 -15.33
N ARG A 408 8.99 -11.15 -16.09
CA ARG A 408 8.79 -11.40 -17.53
C ARG A 408 7.76 -12.49 -17.79
N HIS A 409 7.82 -13.61 -17.07
CA HIS A 409 6.92 -14.74 -17.26
C HIS A 409 5.45 -14.34 -17.06
N TYR A 410 5.13 -13.64 -15.97
CA TYR A 410 3.76 -13.36 -15.60
C TYR A 410 3.19 -12.06 -16.17
N THR A 411 4.04 -11.13 -16.63
CA THR A 411 3.59 -9.83 -17.15
C THR A 411 3.89 -9.61 -18.62
N GLY A 412 4.79 -10.39 -19.22
CA GLY A 412 5.29 -10.18 -20.59
C GLY A 412 6.32 -9.05 -20.72
N PHE A 413 6.49 -8.20 -19.68
CA PHE A 413 7.47 -7.11 -19.70
C PHE A 413 8.85 -7.57 -19.23
N ALA A 414 9.90 -7.05 -19.89
CA ALA A 414 11.28 -7.23 -19.47
C ALA A 414 11.64 -6.23 -18.35
N TYR A 415 11.89 -6.75 -17.16
CA TYR A 415 12.37 -5.98 -16.00
C TYR A 415 13.89 -6.15 -15.86
N PRO A 416 14.67 -5.06 -15.72
CA PRO A 416 16.11 -5.15 -15.52
C PRO A 416 16.46 -5.90 -14.23
N PRO A 417 17.33 -6.93 -14.29
CA PRO A 417 17.72 -7.68 -13.09
C PRO A 417 18.31 -6.80 -11.99
N ALA A 418 18.95 -5.69 -12.35
CA ALA A 418 19.53 -4.73 -11.40
C ALA A 418 18.51 -4.13 -10.41
N LEU A 419 17.23 -4.14 -10.72
CA LEU A 419 16.18 -3.56 -9.86
C LEU A 419 15.70 -4.51 -8.74
N TRP A 420 16.19 -5.72 -8.67
CA TRP A 420 15.67 -6.79 -7.80
C TRP A 420 15.58 -6.45 -6.30
N GLN A 421 16.53 -5.69 -5.75
CA GLN A 421 16.45 -5.23 -4.36
C GLN A 421 15.69 -3.92 -4.20
N TYR A 422 15.83 -3.02 -5.19
CA TYR A 422 15.19 -1.71 -5.16
C TYR A 422 13.67 -1.80 -5.30
N ASP A 423 13.17 -2.72 -6.15
CA ASP A 423 11.73 -2.92 -6.39
C ASP A 423 11.06 -3.83 -5.36
N ARG A 424 11.80 -4.34 -4.39
CA ARG A 424 11.25 -5.17 -3.32
C ARG A 424 10.49 -4.32 -2.31
N ASP A 425 9.34 -4.83 -1.86
CA ASP A 425 8.61 -4.25 -0.73
C ASP A 425 9.05 -4.89 0.59
N ALA A 426 9.46 -4.08 1.57
CA ALA A 426 9.83 -4.58 2.88
C ALA A 426 8.66 -5.32 3.55
N GLY A 427 8.97 -6.38 4.31
CA GLY A 427 7.97 -7.11 5.10
C GLY A 427 6.94 -7.88 4.29
N PHE A 428 7.23 -8.31 3.07
CA PHE A 428 6.24 -8.93 2.18
C PHE A 428 5.00 -8.06 1.95
N TYR A 429 5.18 -6.73 1.88
CA TYR A 429 4.06 -5.82 1.66
C TYR A 429 3.31 -6.07 0.34
N ALA A 430 4.00 -6.65 -0.66
CA ALA A 430 3.36 -7.14 -1.88
C ALA A 430 2.23 -8.14 -1.59
N ALA A 431 2.40 -9.00 -0.58
CA ALA A 431 1.33 -9.91 -0.15
C ALA A 431 0.16 -9.16 0.51
N ASP A 432 0.42 -8.10 1.27
CA ASP A 432 -0.65 -7.30 1.89
C ASP A 432 -1.51 -6.61 0.81
N TYR A 433 -0.89 -6.01 -0.21
CA TYR A 433 -1.61 -5.47 -1.36
C TYR A 433 -2.44 -6.55 -2.08
N LEU A 434 -1.86 -7.70 -2.36
CA LEU A 434 -2.58 -8.78 -3.04
C LEU A 434 -3.76 -9.29 -2.21
N ARG A 435 -3.59 -9.47 -0.89
CA ARG A 435 -4.70 -9.84 0.01
C ARG A 435 -5.81 -8.79 -0.01
N ALA A 436 -5.44 -7.51 -0.10
CA ALA A 436 -6.40 -6.42 -0.26
C ALA A 436 -7.13 -6.49 -1.62
N TRP A 437 -6.46 -6.82 -2.72
CA TRP A 437 -7.11 -7.05 -4.02
C TRP A 437 -8.15 -8.18 -3.98
N PHE A 438 -7.76 -9.32 -3.42
CA PHE A 438 -8.68 -10.45 -3.23
C PHE A 438 -9.89 -10.04 -2.37
N GLY A 439 -9.63 -9.42 -1.21
CA GLY A 439 -10.68 -8.97 -0.30
C GLY A 439 -11.58 -7.92 -0.92
N HIS A 440 -11.02 -6.94 -1.62
CA HIS A 440 -11.78 -5.91 -2.33
C HIS A 440 -12.77 -6.50 -3.35
N ALA A 441 -12.30 -7.40 -4.24
CA ALA A 441 -13.14 -8.04 -5.24
C ALA A 441 -14.33 -8.77 -4.59
N GLN A 442 -14.09 -9.46 -3.47
CA GLN A 442 -15.11 -10.23 -2.75
C GLN A 442 -16.07 -9.31 -1.97
N VAL A 443 -15.56 -8.28 -1.29
CA VAL A 443 -16.38 -7.32 -0.54
C VAL A 443 -17.28 -6.51 -1.50
N VAL A 444 -16.76 -6.02 -2.62
CA VAL A 444 -17.56 -5.31 -3.63
C VAL A 444 -18.64 -6.22 -4.22
N THR A 445 -18.32 -7.48 -4.50
CA THR A 445 -19.29 -8.47 -4.99
C THR A 445 -20.42 -8.68 -3.96
N ALA A 446 -20.09 -8.83 -2.69
CA ALA A 446 -21.08 -8.97 -1.61
C ALA A 446 -21.92 -7.70 -1.42
N LEU A 447 -21.32 -6.51 -1.48
CA LEU A 447 -22.03 -5.23 -1.40
C LEU A 447 -23.00 -5.06 -2.59
N ARG A 448 -22.57 -5.39 -3.81
CA ARG A 448 -23.43 -5.36 -5.00
C ARG A 448 -24.60 -6.34 -4.92
N ALA A 449 -24.35 -7.55 -4.47
CA ALA A 449 -25.40 -8.55 -4.28
C ALA A 449 -26.45 -8.12 -3.24
N ARG A 450 -26.02 -7.46 -2.15
CA ARG A 450 -26.90 -7.09 -1.04
C ARG A 450 -27.61 -5.75 -1.22
N TYR A 451 -26.95 -4.78 -1.88
CA TYR A 451 -27.42 -3.39 -1.94
C TYR A 451 -27.61 -2.86 -3.37
N GLY A 452 -27.32 -3.69 -4.38
CA GLY A 452 -27.39 -3.30 -5.79
C GLY A 452 -26.07 -2.81 -6.36
N VAL A 453 -26.00 -2.70 -7.68
CA VAL A 453 -24.77 -2.35 -8.42
C VAL A 453 -24.18 -1.01 -7.94
N GLN A 454 -25.05 -0.02 -7.67
CA GLN A 454 -24.68 1.30 -7.16
C GLN A 454 -24.74 1.35 -5.61
N TRP A 455 -24.19 0.33 -4.93
CA TRP A 455 -24.19 0.23 -3.47
C TRP A 455 -23.69 1.51 -2.78
N TRP A 456 -22.73 2.18 -3.37
CA TRP A 456 -22.14 3.44 -2.90
C TRP A 456 -23.13 4.63 -2.88
N GLY A 457 -24.23 4.58 -3.60
CA GLY A 457 -25.29 5.59 -3.59
C GLY A 457 -26.33 5.41 -2.46
N GLY A 458 -26.15 4.47 -1.53
CA GLY A 458 -27.15 4.11 -0.55
C GLY A 458 -26.68 4.14 0.90
N LYS A 459 -27.43 4.83 1.79
CA LYS A 459 -27.14 4.91 3.24
C LYS A 459 -27.04 3.55 3.94
N ARG A 460 -27.82 2.54 3.48
CA ARG A 460 -27.77 1.19 4.09
C ARG A 460 -26.44 0.49 3.86
N ALA A 461 -25.88 0.62 2.66
CA ALA A 461 -24.57 0.11 2.35
C ALA A 461 -23.47 0.90 3.10
N GLY A 462 -23.59 2.23 3.12
CA GLY A 462 -22.68 3.08 3.88
C GLY A 462 -22.66 2.75 5.38
N MET A 463 -23.83 2.45 5.99
CA MET A 463 -23.88 1.98 7.38
C MET A 463 -23.14 0.64 7.58
N ALA A 464 -23.24 -0.28 6.60
CA ALA A 464 -22.52 -1.55 6.67
C ALA A 464 -21.00 -1.33 6.58
N VAL A 465 -20.53 -0.48 5.67
CA VAL A 465 -19.11 -0.12 5.55
C VAL A 465 -18.59 0.57 6.82
N ARG A 466 -19.37 1.54 7.37
CA ARG A 466 -19.01 2.19 8.64
C ARG A 466 -18.93 1.22 9.82
N ALA A 467 -19.79 0.20 9.84
CA ALA A 467 -19.73 -0.83 10.88
C ALA A 467 -18.41 -1.64 10.81
N LEU A 468 -17.84 -1.81 9.62
CA LEU A 468 -16.50 -2.39 9.46
C LEU A 468 -15.41 -1.42 9.94
N TRP A 469 -15.47 -0.14 9.55
CA TRP A 469 -14.51 0.89 9.99
C TRP A 469 -14.43 1.02 11.51
N ARG A 470 -15.59 0.98 12.20
CA ARG A 470 -15.65 1.07 13.67
C ARG A 470 -14.84 0.02 14.40
N ARG A 471 -14.56 -1.10 13.76
CA ARG A 471 -13.77 -2.20 14.34
C ARG A 471 -12.26 -1.91 14.38
N GLY A 472 -11.83 -0.77 13.84
CA GLY A 472 -10.42 -0.40 13.71
C GLY A 472 -9.67 -1.44 12.90
N VAL A 473 -8.44 -1.72 13.30
CA VAL A 473 -7.57 -2.73 12.68
C VAL A 473 -7.71 -4.13 13.32
N ARG A 474 -8.72 -4.33 14.19
CA ARG A 474 -8.91 -5.58 14.94
C ARG A 474 -9.17 -6.80 14.05
N PRO A 475 -10.11 -6.80 13.07
CA PRO A 475 -10.32 -7.96 12.22
C PRO A 475 -9.21 -8.06 11.16
N GLU A 476 -8.82 -9.27 10.82
CA GLU A 476 -8.07 -9.50 9.59
C GLU A 476 -9.01 -9.39 8.38
N ILE A 477 -8.45 -9.09 7.21
CA ILE A 477 -9.24 -8.97 5.98
C ILE A 477 -9.99 -10.27 5.65
N GLU A 478 -9.41 -11.40 5.95
CA GLU A 478 -10.00 -12.73 5.74
C GLU A 478 -11.23 -12.96 6.63
N ASP A 479 -11.27 -12.37 7.84
CA ASP A 479 -12.43 -12.46 8.73
C ASP A 479 -13.59 -11.63 8.16
N ILE A 480 -13.31 -10.44 7.65
CA ILE A 480 -14.31 -9.60 6.97
C ILE A 480 -14.92 -10.35 5.78
N VAL A 481 -14.10 -11.00 4.97
CA VAL A 481 -14.54 -11.78 3.81
C VAL A 481 -15.43 -12.95 4.22
N ARG A 482 -15.04 -13.71 5.28
CA ARG A 482 -15.85 -14.84 5.81
C ARG A 482 -17.19 -14.37 6.37
N GLU A 483 -17.23 -13.26 7.09
CA GLU A 483 -18.44 -12.68 7.66
C GLU A 483 -19.44 -12.25 6.56
N LEU A 484 -18.96 -11.88 5.38
CA LEU A 484 -19.77 -11.59 4.21
C LEU A 484 -20.23 -12.85 3.45
N GLY A 485 -19.86 -14.04 3.93
CA GLY A 485 -20.24 -15.32 3.33
C GLY A 485 -19.37 -15.75 2.15
N ALA A 486 -18.20 -15.12 1.96
CA ALA A 486 -17.26 -15.44 0.90
C ALA A 486 -16.06 -16.26 1.42
N THR A 487 -15.35 -16.92 0.51
CA THR A 487 -14.13 -17.68 0.82
C THR A 487 -12.92 -16.78 0.63
N PRO A 488 -12.09 -16.55 1.65
CA PRO A 488 -10.87 -15.76 1.50
C PRO A 488 -9.94 -16.34 0.42
N TRP A 489 -9.33 -15.45 -0.35
CA TRP A 489 -8.34 -15.76 -1.39
C TRP A 489 -8.91 -16.63 -2.53
N ASP A 490 -10.15 -16.39 -2.92
CA ASP A 490 -10.78 -17.08 -4.04
C ASP A 490 -10.31 -16.49 -5.39
N ALA A 491 -9.42 -17.21 -6.07
CA ALA A 491 -8.87 -16.81 -7.36
C ALA A 491 -9.92 -16.80 -8.48
N ALA A 492 -10.94 -17.69 -8.41
CA ALA A 492 -12.02 -17.71 -9.40
C ALA A 492 -12.94 -16.49 -9.23
N ALA A 493 -13.27 -16.11 -7.98
CA ALA A 493 -14.04 -14.91 -7.71
C ALA A 493 -13.30 -13.65 -8.18
N LEU A 494 -11.98 -13.57 -7.98
CA LEU A 494 -11.15 -12.47 -8.46
C LEU A 494 -11.12 -12.39 -10.00
N ALA A 495 -10.91 -13.52 -10.68
CA ALA A 495 -10.93 -13.57 -12.13
C ALA A 495 -12.31 -13.15 -12.70
N GLY A 496 -13.41 -13.61 -12.09
CA GLY A 496 -14.77 -13.18 -12.44
C GLY A 496 -15.01 -11.68 -12.21
N TYR A 497 -14.42 -11.11 -11.17
CA TYR A 497 -14.47 -9.66 -10.94
C TYR A 497 -13.79 -8.88 -12.06
N TYR A 498 -12.61 -9.31 -12.53
CA TYR A 498 -11.92 -8.68 -13.66
C TYR A 498 -12.67 -8.89 -14.99
N ASP A 499 -13.20 -10.10 -15.24
CA ASP A 499 -13.99 -10.37 -16.45
C ASP A 499 -15.20 -9.42 -16.55
N GLY A 500 -15.92 -9.23 -15.44
CA GLY A 500 -17.04 -8.29 -15.38
C GLY A 500 -16.64 -6.81 -15.60
N ARG A 501 -15.45 -6.38 -15.17
CA ARG A 501 -14.94 -5.01 -15.41
C ARG A 501 -14.43 -4.82 -16.86
N LEU A 502 -13.96 -5.86 -17.49
CA LEU A 502 -13.42 -5.85 -18.84
C LEU A 502 -14.50 -6.17 -19.91
N ALA A 503 -15.68 -6.61 -19.50
CA ALA A 503 -16.83 -6.77 -20.40
C ALA A 503 -17.28 -5.38 -20.89
N ARG A 504 -17.32 -5.21 -22.22
CA ARG A 504 -17.72 -3.95 -22.89
C ARG A 504 -19.23 -3.83 -23.03
#